data_dde9edafef937b89840efbe7902e27ca
#
_entry.id   dde9edafef937b89840efbe7902e27ca
#
_cell.length_a   1.000
_cell.length_b   1.000
_cell.length_c   1.000
_cell.angle_alpha   90.00
_cell.angle_beta   90.00
_cell.angle_gamma   90.00
#
_symmetry.space_group_name_H-M   'P 1'
#
loop_
_entity.id
_entity.type
_entity.pdbx_description
1 polymer ?
#
loop_
_entity_poly.entity_id
_entity_poly.type
_entity_poly.pdbx_seq_one_letter_code
_entity_poly.pdbx_strand_id
1 'polypeptide(L)'
;MSDTKITPTHYDAVTHNDVERIKVQSDYLRGSIKDGLVDPVTGSICDDDQVLIKFHGIYQQDDRDLRNDRRKSKLEPLYSFMIRARVPGGVANAKQYLVLAELAKNYSNGSLRLTTRQAFQWHGVFKRNLKQTIAGINSTLLDTVAACGDVNRNVMATSLPETSEIHQEFYQWAKKLSEHLLPKSNAFHEIWLDGEKIETTEEPIYGKTYLPRKFKTAIAIPPHNDVDVYANDLAFVAIIEQHKLVGFNVLVGGGMGSAHNDSQTYPRVADVIGFCTPDKLLAVAESVVRVQRDYGNREVRKLARLKYTIDRLGIDTFKSILSEYLGWSLDQAKSFEFTGNGDRYGWLRTENKKWHLTLYIHSGRIIDSPHSTVFSGLLEIAKIHQGEFRITGNQNLIISNIDPETKDHIQTLINKHGISFGEKETPIRLNSVACVAFPTCSLAMAEAERYLPDLISRIEGILEQYELLEQPINIRMTGCPNGCARPFLGEIGFVGKAPGKYNLYLGASFKGDRLNKLYKENINEQQILDELTPLLKDYAGQRNKGEYFGDFVIRQGYIRSVVNGLDFHG
;
A
#
# COMPACT_ATOMS: atom_id res chain seq x y z
N MET A 1 -20.37 24.17 30.38
CA MET A 1 -19.69 23.13 29.60
C MET A 1 -18.23 23.20 29.99
N SER A 2 -17.69 22.19 30.69
CA SER A 2 -16.33 22.23 31.21
C SER A 2 -15.36 22.08 30.03
N ASP A 3 -14.54 23.11 29.80
CA ASP A 3 -13.37 23.07 28.91
C ASP A 3 -12.38 21.99 29.44
N THR A 4 -12.63 20.75 29.09
CA THR A 4 -11.61 19.71 29.25
C THR A 4 -10.54 20.02 28.22
N LYS A 5 -9.46 20.70 28.62
CA LYS A 5 -8.26 20.87 27.82
C LYS A 5 -7.81 19.48 27.37
N ILE A 6 -7.90 19.22 26.06
CA ILE A 6 -7.37 17.99 25.45
C ILE A 6 -5.86 18.13 25.51
N THR A 7 -5.25 17.43 26.45
CA THR A 7 -3.79 17.43 26.65
C THR A 7 -3.13 16.37 25.77
N PRO A 8 -1.91 16.65 25.25
CA PRO A 8 -1.09 15.62 24.60
C PRO A 8 -0.90 14.41 25.52
N THR A 9 -0.90 13.21 24.95
CA THR A 9 -0.58 11.99 25.69
C THR A 9 0.91 12.02 26.04
N HIS A 10 1.24 12.34 27.30
CA HIS A 10 2.63 12.33 27.77
C HIS A 10 3.19 10.92 27.80
N TYR A 11 4.47 10.80 27.45
CA TYR A 11 5.24 9.58 27.23
C TYR A 11 5.62 8.79 28.51
N ASP A 12 4.99 9.02 29.63
CA ASP A 12 5.33 8.31 30.87
C ASP A 12 4.91 6.84 30.79
N ALA A 13 5.92 6.04 30.57
CA ALA A 13 5.97 4.70 30.01
C ALA A 13 5.28 3.58 30.80
N VAL A 14 4.52 3.84 31.85
CA VAL A 14 4.13 2.80 32.82
C VAL A 14 2.82 2.10 32.46
N THR A 15 1.99 2.64 31.56
CA THR A 15 0.62 2.14 31.31
C THR A 15 0.32 1.74 29.87
N HIS A 16 1.30 1.78 28.96
CA HIS A 16 1.07 1.55 27.53
C HIS A 16 1.08 0.06 27.15
N ASN A 17 0.53 -0.26 25.96
CA ASN A 17 0.55 -1.60 25.43
C ASN A 17 1.98 -2.14 25.22
N ASP A 18 2.15 -3.48 25.11
CA ASP A 18 3.46 -4.12 24.98
C ASP A 18 4.34 -3.57 23.86
N VAL A 19 3.77 -3.14 22.74
CA VAL A 19 4.56 -2.59 21.63
C VAL A 19 5.18 -1.23 22.01
N GLU A 20 4.48 -0.39 22.77
CA GLU A 20 5.04 0.86 23.28
C GLU A 20 6.16 0.58 24.28
N ARG A 21 5.97 -0.40 25.20
CA ARG A 21 7.01 -0.87 26.12
C ARG A 21 8.26 -1.33 25.38
N ILE A 22 8.10 -2.20 24.36
CA ILE A 22 9.21 -2.70 23.54
C ILE A 22 9.98 -1.54 22.88
N LYS A 23 9.27 -0.57 22.31
CA LYS A 23 9.92 0.61 21.68
C LYS A 23 10.70 1.44 22.68
N VAL A 24 10.17 1.68 23.88
CA VAL A 24 10.86 2.43 24.96
C VAL A 24 12.16 1.75 25.38
N GLN A 25 12.14 0.42 25.51
CA GLN A 25 13.24 -0.40 26.03
C GLN A 25 14.28 -0.76 24.94
N SER A 26 14.01 -0.42 23.68
CA SER A 26 14.73 -0.98 22.52
C SER A 26 16.09 -0.33 22.21
N ASP A 27 16.53 0.66 22.95
CA ASP A 27 17.70 1.46 22.58
C ASP A 27 17.62 1.96 21.12
N TYR A 28 16.63 2.85 20.86
CA TYR A 28 16.37 3.41 19.53
C TYR A 28 16.13 2.33 18.46
N LEU A 29 15.24 1.37 18.74
CA LEU A 29 14.83 0.28 17.82
C LEU A 29 15.89 -0.78 17.53
N ARG A 30 17.00 -0.82 18.26
CA ARG A 30 18.02 -1.86 18.08
C ARG A 30 17.63 -3.19 18.70
N GLY A 31 17.10 -3.17 19.92
CA GLY A 31 16.80 -4.39 20.66
C GLY A 31 17.98 -5.35 20.75
N SER A 32 17.71 -6.63 20.63
CA SER A 32 18.71 -7.71 20.50
C SER A 32 18.83 -8.25 19.07
N ILE A 33 18.38 -7.48 18.06
CA ILE A 33 18.35 -7.91 16.64
C ILE A 33 19.71 -8.44 16.19
N LYS A 34 20.81 -7.76 16.57
CA LYS A 34 22.16 -8.16 16.19
C LYS A 34 22.48 -9.59 16.64
N ASP A 35 22.16 -9.91 17.90
CA ASP A 35 22.43 -11.23 18.50
C ASP A 35 21.50 -12.29 17.90
N GLY A 36 20.22 -11.96 17.72
CA GLY A 36 19.24 -12.84 17.08
C GLY A 36 19.58 -13.21 15.63
N LEU A 37 20.20 -12.29 14.89
CA LEU A 37 20.61 -12.54 13.49
C LEU A 37 21.81 -13.47 13.36
N VAL A 38 22.70 -13.53 14.35
CA VAL A 38 23.89 -14.41 14.32
C VAL A 38 23.66 -15.76 15.02
N ASP A 39 22.56 -15.94 15.75
CA ASP A 39 22.20 -17.20 16.37
C ASP A 39 21.97 -18.29 15.29
N PRO A 40 22.75 -19.40 15.30
CA PRO A 40 22.61 -20.47 14.31
C PRO A 40 21.56 -21.54 14.68
N VAL A 41 21.02 -21.51 15.91
CA VAL A 41 20.18 -22.59 16.46
C VAL A 41 18.79 -22.58 15.84
N THR A 42 18.22 -21.41 15.60
CA THR A 42 16.88 -21.25 15.02
C THR A 42 16.87 -20.33 13.80
N GLY A 43 15.94 -20.55 12.88
CA GLY A 43 15.66 -19.61 11.77
C GLY A 43 14.89 -18.36 12.21
N SER A 44 14.44 -18.29 13.46
CA SER A 44 13.65 -17.21 14.04
C SER A 44 14.53 -16.12 14.70
N ILE A 45 13.90 -15.00 15.08
CA ILE A 45 14.37 -14.00 16.05
C ILE A 45 13.35 -13.89 17.18
N CYS A 46 13.71 -13.33 18.34
CA CYS A 46 12.81 -13.20 19.48
C CYS A 46 11.60 -12.30 19.17
N ASP A 47 10.53 -12.43 19.97
CA ASP A 47 9.25 -11.75 19.70
C ASP A 47 9.35 -10.22 19.78
N ASP A 48 10.12 -9.68 20.73
CA ASP A 48 10.32 -8.24 20.83
C ASP A 48 11.06 -7.70 19.60
N ASP A 49 12.09 -8.41 19.12
CA ASP A 49 12.82 -8.05 17.91
C ASP A 49 11.94 -8.19 16.66
N GLN A 50 10.97 -9.09 16.62
CA GLN A 50 9.99 -9.15 15.52
C GLN A 50 9.13 -7.87 15.44
N VAL A 51 8.95 -7.15 16.54
CA VAL A 51 8.30 -5.83 16.53
C VAL A 51 9.25 -4.77 15.96
N LEU A 52 10.50 -4.77 16.39
CA LEU A 52 11.49 -3.76 16.06
C LEU A 52 11.98 -3.88 14.61
N ILE A 53 12.23 -5.09 14.13
CA ILE A 53 12.74 -5.32 12.76
C ILE A 53 11.80 -4.79 11.68
N LYS A 54 10.51 -4.56 12.00
CA LYS A 54 9.54 -3.94 11.08
C LYS A 54 9.94 -2.53 10.69
N PHE A 55 10.57 -1.77 11.58
CA PHE A 55 11.06 -0.43 11.26
C PHE A 55 12.22 -0.43 10.26
N HIS A 56 12.92 -1.56 10.17
CA HIS A 56 13.95 -1.84 9.17
C HIS A 56 13.40 -2.43 7.86
N GLY A 57 12.06 -2.44 7.69
CA GLY A 57 11.40 -2.93 6.49
C GLY A 57 11.25 -4.45 6.40
N ILE A 58 11.45 -5.17 7.49
CA ILE A 58 11.53 -6.63 7.52
C ILE A 58 10.40 -7.21 8.36
N TYR A 59 9.84 -8.34 7.95
CA TYR A 59 8.88 -9.13 8.73
C TYR A 59 9.34 -10.58 8.78
N GLN A 60 9.41 -11.17 9.98
CA GLN A 60 9.53 -12.62 10.08
C GLN A 60 8.22 -13.27 9.64
N GLN A 61 8.33 -14.32 8.87
CA GLN A 61 7.25 -15.12 8.31
C GLN A 61 7.64 -16.61 8.38
N ASP A 62 6.73 -17.48 8.02
CA ASP A 62 6.99 -18.89 7.77
C ASP A 62 6.13 -19.39 6.60
N ASP A 63 6.50 -20.51 6.01
CA ASP A 63 5.69 -21.16 5.00
C ASP A 63 4.56 -21.93 5.70
N ARG A 64 3.34 -21.41 5.59
CA ARG A 64 2.16 -21.97 6.25
C ARG A 64 1.61 -23.23 5.58
N ASP A 65 1.90 -23.44 4.31
CA ASP A 65 1.53 -24.67 3.61
C ASP A 65 2.34 -25.86 4.16
N LEU A 66 3.61 -25.63 4.52
CA LEU A 66 4.51 -26.65 5.07
C LEU A 66 4.41 -26.80 6.61
N ARG A 67 3.73 -25.88 7.31
CA ARG A 67 3.72 -25.82 8.77
C ARG A 67 3.29 -27.13 9.45
N ASN A 68 2.23 -27.76 8.95
CA ASN A 68 1.69 -28.99 9.55
C ASN A 68 2.63 -30.19 9.35
N ASP A 69 3.24 -30.34 8.18
CA ASP A 69 4.13 -31.47 7.91
C ASP A 69 5.45 -31.33 8.67
N ARG A 70 5.97 -30.13 8.76
CA ARG A 70 7.14 -29.83 9.61
C ARG A 70 6.85 -30.12 11.10
N ARG A 71 5.67 -29.74 11.60
CA ARG A 71 5.25 -30.05 12.98
C ARG A 71 5.16 -31.55 13.23
N LYS A 72 4.59 -32.33 12.28
CA LYS A 72 4.56 -33.81 12.37
C LYS A 72 5.97 -34.38 12.40
N SER A 73 6.89 -33.80 11.66
CA SER A 73 8.30 -34.19 11.61
C SER A 73 9.15 -33.63 12.76
N LYS A 74 8.54 -32.98 13.76
CA LYS A 74 9.21 -32.33 14.92
C LYS A 74 10.27 -31.30 14.52
N LEU A 75 10.06 -30.64 13.39
CA LEU A 75 10.90 -29.54 12.89
C LEU A 75 10.26 -28.19 13.26
N GLU A 76 11.08 -27.16 13.47
CA GLU A 76 10.58 -25.79 13.59
C GLU A 76 9.84 -25.38 12.29
N PRO A 77 8.94 -24.37 12.35
CA PRO A 77 8.37 -23.77 11.13
C PRO A 77 9.48 -23.36 10.16
N LEU A 78 9.20 -23.40 8.85
CA LEU A 78 10.17 -22.91 7.88
C LEU A 78 10.20 -21.37 7.92
N TYR A 79 10.92 -20.84 8.89
CA TYR A 79 11.07 -19.41 9.07
C TYR A 79 11.80 -18.77 7.90
N SER A 80 11.25 -17.66 7.48
CA SER A 80 11.83 -16.80 6.46
C SER A 80 11.46 -15.35 6.75
N PHE A 81 11.98 -14.43 5.94
CA PHE A 81 11.72 -13.01 6.12
C PHE A 81 11.18 -12.41 4.82
N MET A 82 10.19 -11.54 4.97
CA MET A 82 9.79 -10.62 3.94
C MET A 82 10.60 -9.33 4.10
N ILE A 83 11.21 -8.85 3.03
CA ILE A 83 11.89 -7.55 2.98
C ILE A 83 11.08 -6.64 2.06
N ARG A 84 10.96 -5.37 2.42
CA ARG A 84 10.32 -4.33 1.59
C ARG A 84 11.28 -3.16 1.39
N ALA A 85 11.51 -2.78 0.14
CA ALA A 85 12.23 -1.56 -0.16
C ALA A 85 11.33 -0.33 -0.01
N ARG A 86 11.91 0.79 0.41
CA ARG A 86 11.32 2.12 0.31
C ARG A 86 11.63 2.69 -1.07
N VAL A 87 10.59 2.95 -1.84
CA VAL A 87 10.68 3.42 -3.24
C VAL A 87 9.70 4.57 -3.41
N PRO A 88 10.09 5.81 -3.11
CA PRO A 88 9.18 6.97 -3.20
C PRO A 88 8.55 7.09 -4.58
N GLY A 89 7.22 7.23 -4.63
CA GLY A 89 6.46 7.27 -5.88
C GLY A 89 6.57 6.01 -6.75
N GLY A 90 7.17 4.93 -6.22
CA GLY A 90 7.31 3.66 -6.94
C GLY A 90 8.37 3.64 -8.05
N VAL A 91 9.27 4.62 -8.13
CA VAL A 91 10.20 4.80 -9.24
C VAL A 91 11.57 4.21 -8.94
N ALA A 92 12.04 3.32 -9.83
CA ALA A 92 13.39 2.76 -9.83
C ALA A 92 13.97 2.84 -11.25
N ASN A 93 15.23 3.21 -11.40
CA ASN A 93 15.88 3.15 -12.72
C ASN A 93 16.24 1.71 -13.12
N ALA A 94 16.58 1.50 -14.39
CA ALA A 94 16.84 0.17 -14.92
C ALA A 94 17.99 -0.56 -14.19
N LYS A 95 19.04 0.15 -13.79
CA LYS A 95 20.17 -0.43 -13.05
C LYS A 95 19.77 -0.88 -11.64
N GLN A 96 18.95 -0.07 -10.97
CA GLN A 96 18.36 -0.46 -9.67
C GLN A 96 17.50 -1.70 -9.83
N TYR A 97 16.59 -1.72 -10.82
CA TYR A 97 15.72 -2.88 -11.07
C TYR A 97 16.52 -4.17 -11.31
N LEU A 98 17.61 -4.14 -12.09
CA LEU A 98 18.47 -5.31 -12.32
C LEU A 98 19.00 -5.89 -11.02
N VAL A 99 19.57 -5.06 -10.15
CA VAL A 99 20.08 -5.53 -8.85
C VAL A 99 18.96 -6.10 -7.99
N LEU A 100 17.81 -5.41 -7.91
CA LEU A 100 16.67 -5.86 -7.11
C LEU A 100 16.11 -7.21 -7.59
N ALA A 101 16.05 -7.43 -8.90
CA ALA A 101 15.62 -8.69 -9.48
C ALA A 101 16.66 -9.80 -9.26
N GLU A 102 17.95 -9.52 -9.38
CA GLU A 102 19.01 -10.49 -9.07
C GLU A 102 18.98 -10.93 -7.59
N LEU A 103 18.74 -10.00 -6.67
CA LEU A 103 18.54 -10.33 -5.25
C LEU A 103 17.33 -11.26 -5.05
N ALA A 104 16.24 -11.05 -5.79
CA ALA A 104 15.07 -11.92 -5.74
C ALA A 104 15.41 -13.34 -6.21
N LYS A 105 16.16 -13.45 -7.30
CA LYS A 105 16.60 -14.74 -7.86
C LYS A 105 17.53 -15.50 -6.91
N ASN A 106 18.48 -14.82 -6.28
CA ASN A 106 19.58 -15.45 -5.55
C ASN A 106 19.29 -15.67 -4.06
N TYR A 107 18.48 -14.83 -3.43
CA TYR A 107 18.33 -14.79 -1.97
C TYR A 107 16.88 -14.90 -1.47
N SER A 108 15.88 -14.93 -2.36
CA SER A 108 14.47 -15.09 -1.99
C SER A 108 13.85 -16.34 -2.59
N ASN A 109 12.54 -16.41 -2.67
CA ASN A 109 11.82 -17.53 -3.31
C ASN A 109 11.82 -17.49 -4.85
N GLY A 110 12.72 -16.74 -5.47
CA GLY A 110 12.83 -16.62 -6.93
C GLY A 110 11.81 -15.68 -7.58
N SER A 111 11.05 -14.92 -6.78
CA SER A 111 10.07 -13.97 -7.29
C SER A 111 10.26 -12.57 -6.70
N LEU A 112 9.87 -11.54 -7.44
CA LEU A 112 9.78 -10.17 -6.98
C LEU A 112 8.31 -9.75 -6.93
N ARG A 113 7.91 -9.03 -5.88
CA ARG A 113 6.53 -8.60 -5.75
C ARG A 113 6.38 -7.09 -5.77
N LEU A 114 5.46 -6.61 -6.58
CA LEU A 114 4.97 -5.24 -6.59
C LEU A 114 3.84 -5.10 -5.56
N THR A 115 3.88 -4.05 -4.76
CA THR A 115 2.89 -3.86 -3.69
C THR A 115 1.89 -2.76 -4.01
N THR A 116 0.72 -2.81 -3.36
CA THR A 116 -0.27 -1.73 -3.38
C THR A 116 0.22 -0.40 -2.74
N ARG A 117 1.50 -0.33 -2.35
CA ARG A 117 2.16 0.89 -1.87
C ARG A 117 3.39 1.23 -2.71
N GLN A 118 3.39 0.83 -3.97
CA GLN A 118 4.45 1.17 -4.91
C GLN A 118 5.85 0.82 -4.37
N ALA A 119 6.00 -0.39 -3.85
CA ALA A 119 7.26 -0.86 -3.27
C ALA A 119 7.57 -2.27 -3.76
N PHE A 120 8.85 -2.60 -3.88
CA PHE A 120 9.30 -3.97 -4.12
C PHE A 120 9.32 -4.78 -2.83
N GLN A 121 8.96 -6.05 -2.92
CA GLN A 121 9.02 -7.01 -1.82
C GLN A 121 9.68 -8.32 -2.25
N TRP A 122 10.48 -8.86 -1.34
CA TRP A 122 11.07 -10.19 -1.40
C TRP A 122 10.44 -11.06 -0.34
N HIS A 123 10.08 -12.29 -0.68
CA HIS A 123 9.54 -13.28 0.25
C HIS A 123 10.46 -14.50 0.29
N GLY A 124 10.43 -15.25 1.40
CA GLY A 124 11.23 -16.45 1.53
C GLY A 124 12.74 -16.20 1.72
N VAL A 125 13.15 -15.01 2.15
CA VAL A 125 14.55 -14.71 2.47
C VAL A 125 14.91 -15.38 3.77
N PHE A 126 15.86 -16.32 3.77
CA PHE A 126 16.32 -16.95 5.01
C PHE A 126 17.19 -16.01 5.84
N LYS A 127 17.20 -16.21 7.17
CA LYS A 127 17.96 -15.39 8.13
C LYS A 127 19.41 -15.16 7.70
N ARG A 128 20.09 -16.20 7.23
CA ARG A 128 21.48 -16.16 6.74
C ARG A 128 21.69 -15.23 5.52
N ASN A 129 20.65 -14.94 4.75
CA ASN A 129 20.70 -14.13 3.53
C ASN A 129 20.29 -12.67 3.76
N LEU A 130 19.79 -12.32 4.96
CA LEU A 130 19.28 -10.97 5.25
C LEU A 130 20.35 -9.90 5.00
N LYS A 131 21.58 -10.10 5.53
CA LYS A 131 22.66 -9.15 5.39
C LYS A 131 23.00 -8.86 3.92
N GLN A 132 23.12 -9.90 3.11
CA GLN A 132 23.45 -9.78 1.68
C GLN A 132 22.33 -9.08 0.92
N THR A 133 21.08 -9.43 1.21
CA THR A 133 19.91 -8.82 0.55
C THR A 133 19.79 -7.34 0.88
N ILE A 134 19.94 -6.95 2.16
CA ILE A 134 19.89 -5.55 2.59
C ILE A 134 21.06 -4.76 1.99
N ALA A 135 22.28 -5.30 2.05
CA ALA A 135 23.45 -4.66 1.45
C ALA A 135 23.28 -4.44 -0.06
N GLY A 136 22.74 -5.42 -0.77
CA GLY A 136 22.43 -5.30 -2.20
C GLY A 136 21.37 -4.23 -2.49
N ILE A 137 20.30 -4.12 -1.69
CA ILE A 137 19.33 -3.04 -1.83
C ILE A 137 20.01 -1.68 -1.61
N ASN A 138 20.79 -1.52 -0.55
CA ASN A 138 21.48 -0.27 -0.22
C ASN A 138 22.50 0.13 -1.30
N SER A 139 23.13 -0.82 -1.98
CA SER A 139 24.06 -0.53 -3.09
C SER A 139 23.38 0.18 -4.27
N THR A 140 22.07 0.10 -4.35
CA THR A 140 21.26 0.80 -5.36
C THR A 140 20.85 2.21 -4.96
N LEU A 141 21.25 2.70 -3.79
CA LEU A 141 20.79 3.93 -3.15
C LEU A 141 19.30 3.92 -2.79
N LEU A 142 18.66 2.77 -2.83
CA LEU A 142 17.39 2.50 -2.16
C LEU A 142 17.68 1.91 -0.78
N ASP A 143 16.69 1.94 0.09
CA ASP A 143 16.78 1.38 1.43
C ASP A 143 15.50 0.66 1.84
N THR A 144 15.52 0.07 3.03
CA THR A 144 14.37 -0.60 3.63
C THR A 144 13.87 0.13 4.88
N VAL A 145 14.54 1.20 5.28
CA VAL A 145 14.22 1.97 6.48
C VAL A 145 12.84 2.60 6.34
N ALA A 146 12.03 2.51 7.38
CA ALA A 146 10.65 3.03 7.39
C ALA A 146 9.73 2.47 6.29
N ALA A 147 10.13 1.45 5.52
CA ALA A 147 9.21 0.78 4.59
C ALA A 147 8.08 0.05 5.33
N CYS A 148 8.27 -0.23 6.63
CA CYS A 148 7.32 -0.84 7.56
C CYS A 148 7.41 -0.17 8.94
N GLY A 149 6.70 -0.70 9.95
CA GLY A 149 6.75 -0.17 11.33
C GLY A 149 5.72 0.93 11.61
N ASP A 150 5.83 1.49 12.80
CA ASP A 150 4.97 2.57 13.31
C ASP A 150 5.62 3.95 13.01
N VAL A 151 5.69 4.26 11.75
CA VAL A 151 6.38 5.40 11.15
C VAL A 151 5.67 5.76 9.84
N ASN A 152 5.95 6.94 9.25
CA ASN A 152 5.50 7.21 7.89
C ASN A 152 6.19 6.23 6.92
N ARG A 153 5.37 5.51 6.16
CA ARG A 153 5.84 4.49 5.23
C ARG A 153 6.11 5.06 3.85
N ASN A 154 6.43 4.19 2.88
CA ASN A 154 6.65 4.62 1.50
C ASN A 154 5.57 5.61 1.04
N VAL A 155 5.99 6.76 0.52
CA VAL A 155 5.10 7.78 -0.04
C VAL A 155 4.68 7.35 -1.43
N MET A 156 3.37 7.26 -1.67
CA MET A 156 2.82 6.97 -2.98
C MET A 156 2.60 8.25 -3.79
N ALA A 157 2.74 8.14 -5.10
CA ALA A 157 2.40 9.22 -6.01
C ALA A 157 1.73 8.66 -7.27
N THR A 158 0.91 9.47 -7.94
CA THR A 158 0.39 9.15 -9.28
C THR A 158 1.52 8.65 -10.16
N SER A 159 1.36 7.42 -10.65
CA SER A 159 2.38 6.71 -11.45
C SER A 159 2.12 6.80 -12.95
N LEU A 160 0.92 7.19 -13.33
CA LEU A 160 0.53 7.29 -14.73
C LEU A 160 1.47 8.21 -15.48
N PRO A 161 2.05 7.76 -16.61
CA PRO A 161 2.89 8.60 -17.46
C PRO A 161 2.01 9.60 -18.18
N GLU A 162 1.75 10.70 -17.52
CA GLU A 162 1.02 11.79 -18.14
C GLU A 162 1.96 12.68 -18.96
N THR A 163 1.38 13.36 -19.89
CA THR A 163 2.08 14.02 -20.99
C THR A 163 2.72 15.35 -20.64
N SER A 164 2.48 15.89 -19.44
CA SER A 164 2.94 17.22 -19.06
C SER A 164 4.19 17.22 -18.17
N GLU A 165 4.95 18.32 -18.21
CA GLU A 165 6.10 18.55 -17.32
C GLU A 165 5.73 18.49 -15.83
N ILE A 166 4.49 18.87 -15.48
CA ILE A 166 3.97 18.82 -14.11
C ILE A 166 4.06 17.39 -13.55
N HIS A 167 3.76 16.37 -14.35
CA HIS A 167 3.82 14.97 -13.90
C HIS A 167 5.25 14.49 -13.67
N GLN A 168 6.23 15.03 -14.41
CA GLN A 168 7.64 14.75 -14.16
C GLN A 168 8.11 15.42 -12.86
N GLU A 169 7.70 16.65 -12.62
CA GLU A 169 7.98 17.38 -11.38
C GLU A 169 7.31 16.71 -10.17
N PHE A 170 6.15 16.12 -10.37
CA PHE A 170 5.32 15.56 -9.30
C PHE A 170 6.00 14.42 -8.53
N TYR A 171 6.76 13.58 -9.20
CA TYR A 171 7.59 12.56 -8.55
C TYR A 171 8.58 13.16 -7.54
N GLN A 172 9.12 14.34 -7.83
CA GLN A 172 10.06 15.02 -6.93
C GLN A 172 9.38 15.40 -5.60
N TRP A 173 8.09 15.70 -5.61
CA TRP A 173 7.34 15.96 -4.37
C TRP A 173 7.19 14.70 -3.51
N ALA A 174 6.95 13.55 -4.12
CA ALA A 174 6.92 12.28 -3.39
C ALA A 174 8.28 11.96 -2.76
N LYS A 175 9.37 12.23 -3.49
CA LYS A 175 10.73 12.05 -3.01
C LYS A 175 11.04 12.99 -1.85
N LYS A 176 10.77 14.29 -2.00
CA LYS A 176 10.94 15.30 -0.94
C LYS A 176 10.17 14.95 0.33
N LEU A 177 8.89 14.55 0.20
CA LEU A 177 8.08 14.10 1.34
C LEU A 177 8.66 12.85 2.01
N SER A 178 9.08 11.87 1.22
CA SER A 178 9.67 10.65 1.75
C SER A 178 10.96 10.90 2.49
N GLU A 179 11.84 11.74 1.97
CA GLU A 179 13.12 12.12 2.59
C GLU A 179 12.90 12.97 3.85
N HIS A 180 11.98 13.93 3.79
CA HIS A 180 11.67 14.80 4.92
C HIS A 180 11.11 14.03 6.11
N LEU A 181 10.21 13.07 5.85
CA LEU A 181 9.56 12.23 6.87
C LEU A 181 10.36 10.95 7.19
N LEU A 182 11.57 10.79 6.68
CA LEU A 182 12.43 9.67 7.06
C LEU A 182 12.96 9.88 8.49
N PRO A 183 12.99 8.83 9.34
CA PRO A 183 13.67 8.92 10.64
C PRO A 183 15.11 9.34 10.50
N LYS A 184 15.53 10.28 11.35
CA LYS A 184 16.89 10.84 11.36
C LYS A 184 17.75 10.32 12.51
N SER A 185 17.22 9.43 13.34
CA SER A 185 17.96 8.82 14.42
C SER A 185 19.05 7.89 13.91
N ASN A 186 20.14 7.75 14.67
CA ASN A 186 21.20 6.80 14.37
C ASN A 186 20.82 5.33 14.69
N ALA A 187 19.55 5.01 14.84
CA ALA A 187 19.06 3.64 15.03
C ALA A 187 19.47 2.69 13.88
N PHE A 188 19.68 3.24 12.70
CA PHE A 188 19.98 2.49 11.48
C PHE A 188 21.47 2.48 11.11
N HIS A 189 22.27 3.30 11.75
CA HIS A 189 23.73 3.35 11.62
C HIS A 189 24.36 3.96 12.89
N GLU A 190 25.57 3.56 13.21
CA GLU A 190 26.33 4.11 14.33
C GLU A 190 27.51 4.93 13.79
N ILE A 191 27.74 6.09 14.38
CA ILE A 191 28.89 6.93 14.09
C ILE A 191 29.86 6.81 15.26
N TRP A 192 31.08 6.39 14.97
CA TRP A 192 32.18 6.31 15.93
C TRP A 192 33.23 7.34 15.55
N LEU A 193 33.59 8.19 16.49
CA LEU A 193 34.69 9.15 16.34
C LEU A 193 35.76 8.83 17.37
N ASP A 194 36.97 8.58 16.94
CA ASP A 194 38.14 8.26 17.80
C ASP A 194 37.88 7.09 18.77
N GLY A 195 37.06 6.13 18.38
CA GLY A 195 36.73 4.96 19.19
C GLY A 195 35.60 5.18 20.20
N GLU A 196 35.04 6.38 20.27
CA GLU A 196 33.88 6.69 21.08
C GLU A 196 32.61 6.75 20.20
N LYS A 197 31.54 6.12 20.70
CA LYS A 197 30.22 6.19 20.05
C LYS A 197 29.63 7.58 20.29
N ILE A 198 29.36 8.31 19.22
CA ILE A 198 28.65 9.58 19.34
C ILE A 198 27.22 9.28 19.83
N GLU A 199 26.85 9.86 20.96
CA GLU A 199 25.48 9.73 21.48
C GLU A 199 24.47 10.24 20.47
N THR A 200 23.44 9.43 20.26
CA THR A 200 22.38 9.71 19.30
C THR A 200 21.46 10.81 19.85
N THR A 201 21.31 11.87 19.08
CA THR A 201 20.25 12.84 19.34
C THR A 201 18.88 12.18 19.21
N GLU A 202 17.94 12.59 20.04
CA GLU A 202 16.53 12.15 19.96
C GLU A 202 16.00 12.36 18.54
N GLU A 203 15.14 11.42 18.07
CA GLU A 203 14.51 11.50 16.75
C GLU A 203 13.59 12.72 16.69
N PRO A 204 13.88 13.73 15.83
CA PRO A 204 13.24 15.05 15.93
C PRO A 204 11.74 15.04 15.57
N ILE A 205 11.32 14.19 14.61
CA ILE A 205 9.92 14.13 14.17
C ILE A 205 9.13 13.14 15.02
N TYR A 206 9.69 11.95 15.23
CA TYR A 206 8.96 10.82 15.83
C TYR A 206 9.16 10.68 17.33
N GLY A 207 10.19 11.29 17.90
CA GLY A 207 10.57 11.09 19.30
C GLY A 207 11.02 9.65 19.58
N LYS A 208 11.28 9.34 20.86
CA LYS A 208 11.87 8.06 21.31
C LYS A 208 11.02 6.83 20.94
N THR A 209 9.68 6.96 20.94
CA THR A 209 8.76 5.82 20.77
C THR A 209 8.09 5.75 19.40
N TYR A 210 8.46 6.62 18.50
CA TYR A 210 7.86 6.73 17.18
C TYR A 210 6.33 6.96 17.23
N LEU A 211 5.60 6.62 16.17
CA LEU A 211 4.15 6.77 16.15
C LEU A 211 3.47 5.63 16.92
N PRO A 212 2.24 5.84 17.42
CA PRO A 212 1.45 4.78 18.03
C PRO A 212 1.05 3.68 17.03
N ARG A 213 1.06 3.98 15.72
CA ARG A 213 0.73 3.02 14.65
C ARG A 213 1.32 3.45 13.31
N LYS A 214 1.34 2.50 12.33
CA LYS A 214 1.73 2.78 10.93
C LYS A 214 1.04 4.01 10.39
N PHE A 215 1.76 4.81 9.61
CA PHE A 215 1.29 6.01 8.94
C PHE A 215 1.53 5.91 7.44
N LYS A 216 0.62 6.38 6.62
CA LYS A 216 0.65 6.25 5.17
C LYS A 216 0.40 7.60 4.52
N THR A 217 1.27 7.98 3.59
CA THR A 217 1.15 9.22 2.81
C THR A 217 1.04 8.93 1.33
N ALA A 218 0.20 9.68 0.63
CA ALA A 218 0.04 9.62 -0.82
C ALA A 218 -0.17 11.01 -1.42
N ILE A 219 0.24 11.19 -2.69
CA ILE A 219 -0.05 12.37 -3.50
C ILE A 219 -0.71 11.93 -4.82
N ALA A 220 -1.79 12.61 -5.22
CA ALA A 220 -2.53 12.32 -6.44
C ALA A 220 -2.67 13.55 -7.33
N ILE A 221 -2.70 13.32 -8.65
CA ILE A 221 -3.04 14.34 -9.65
C ILE A 221 -4.40 13.99 -10.26
N PRO A 222 -5.43 14.83 -10.09
CA PRO A 222 -6.68 14.65 -10.82
C PRO A 222 -6.44 14.65 -12.35
N PRO A 223 -7.26 13.97 -13.15
CA PRO A 223 -8.56 13.37 -12.79
C PRO A 223 -8.52 11.91 -12.34
N HIS A 224 -7.34 11.29 -12.17
CA HIS A 224 -7.24 9.87 -11.82
C HIS A 224 -6.82 9.66 -10.37
N ASN A 225 -7.54 8.77 -9.66
CA ASN A 225 -7.22 8.34 -8.29
C ASN A 225 -6.46 7.01 -8.29
N ASP A 226 -5.34 6.93 -9.01
CA ASP A 226 -4.54 5.71 -9.19
C ASP A 226 -3.77 5.25 -7.93
N VAL A 227 -3.78 6.05 -6.86
CA VAL A 227 -3.15 5.74 -5.56
C VAL A 227 -4.14 5.51 -4.42
N ASP A 228 -5.45 5.51 -4.70
CA ASP A 228 -6.51 5.49 -3.68
C ASP A 228 -6.24 6.52 -2.57
N VAL A 229 -6.17 7.78 -2.97
CA VAL A 229 -5.75 8.89 -2.12
C VAL A 229 -6.50 8.93 -0.79
N TYR A 230 -7.81 8.65 -0.81
CA TYR A 230 -8.67 8.63 0.38
C TYR A 230 -8.38 7.49 1.37
N ALA A 231 -7.54 6.49 0.99
CA ALA A 231 -7.18 5.36 1.87
C ALA A 231 -5.97 5.64 2.79
N ASN A 232 -5.41 6.84 2.75
CA ASN A 232 -4.17 7.18 3.42
C ASN A 232 -4.40 8.02 4.69
N ASP A 233 -3.51 7.89 5.67
CA ASP A 233 -3.57 8.69 6.90
C ASP A 233 -3.42 10.18 6.59
N LEU A 234 -2.52 10.52 5.66
CA LEU A 234 -2.31 11.84 5.09
C LEU A 234 -2.28 11.72 3.57
N ALA A 235 -2.96 12.61 2.88
CA ALA A 235 -2.86 12.67 1.44
C ALA A 235 -2.90 14.11 0.93
N PHE A 236 -2.37 14.28 -0.28
CA PHE A 236 -2.34 15.55 -0.98
C PHE A 236 -2.90 15.37 -2.38
N VAL A 237 -3.80 16.25 -2.77
CA VAL A 237 -4.35 16.30 -4.13
C VAL A 237 -3.85 17.57 -4.80
N ALA A 238 -3.10 17.40 -5.89
CA ALA A 238 -2.55 18.51 -6.63
C ALA A 238 -3.65 19.39 -7.23
N ILE A 239 -3.50 20.69 -7.10
CA ILE A 239 -4.35 21.69 -7.74
C ILE A 239 -3.54 22.36 -8.84
N ILE A 240 -4.03 22.21 -10.07
CA ILE A 240 -3.38 22.73 -11.28
C ILE A 240 -4.27 23.78 -11.88
N GLU A 241 -3.75 25.01 -12.04
CA GLU A 241 -4.42 26.12 -12.69
C GLU A 241 -3.53 26.65 -13.83
N GLN A 242 -4.08 26.83 -15.01
CA GLN A 242 -3.35 27.33 -16.18
C GLN A 242 -2.04 26.54 -16.44
N HIS A 243 -2.10 25.21 -16.38
CA HIS A 243 -0.95 24.30 -16.55
C HIS A 243 0.19 24.51 -15.54
N LYS A 244 -0.09 25.03 -14.34
CA LYS A 244 0.88 25.20 -13.27
C LYS A 244 0.36 24.58 -11.97
N LEU A 245 1.25 23.92 -11.25
CA LEU A 245 0.96 23.45 -9.90
C LEU A 245 0.88 24.66 -8.96
N VAL A 246 -0.32 24.97 -8.46
CA VAL A 246 -0.53 26.10 -7.53
C VAL A 246 -0.51 25.66 -6.07
N GLY A 247 -0.67 24.39 -5.77
CA GLY A 247 -0.59 23.82 -4.43
C GLY A 247 -1.31 22.50 -4.30
N PHE A 248 -1.68 22.18 -3.07
CA PHE A 248 -2.27 20.88 -2.72
C PHE A 248 -3.45 21.04 -1.77
N ASN A 249 -4.56 20.38 -2.05
CA ASN A 249 -5.53 20.10 -1.00
C ASN A 249 -4.97 19.03 -0.05
N VAL A 250 -5.22 19.22 1.23
CA VAL A 250 -4.76 18.34 2.31
C VAL A 250 -5.91 17.44 2.76
N LEU A 251 -5.67 16.12 2.76
CA LEU A 251 -6.64 15.12 3.21
C LEU A 251 -6.06 14.33 4.38
N VAL A 252 -6.87 14.06 5.39
CA VAL A 252 -6.42 13.34 6.60
C VAL A 252 -7.42 12.27 7.06
N GLY A 253 -6.92 11.23 7.72
CA GLY A 253 -7.76 10.27 8.44
C GLY A 253 -8.28 9.10 7.62
N GLY A 254 -7.71 8.83 6.44
CA GLY A 254 -8.03 7.62 5.69
C GLY A 254 -7.34 6.36 6.24
N GLY A 255 -7.98 5.20 6.05
CA GLY A 255 -7.36 3.94 6.46
C GLY A 255 -8.29 2.73 6.38
N MET A 256 -7.85 1.70 5.64
CA MET A 256 -8.70 0.55 5.29
C MET A 256 -8.66 -0.60 6.29
N GLY A 257 -7.72 -0.63 7.24
CA GLY A 257 -7.62 -1.77 8.17
C GLY A 257 -8.67 -1.75 9.27
N SER A 258 -9.19 -2.93 9.60
CA SER A 258 -10.00 -3.21 10.79
C SER A 258 -9.45 -4.46 11.51
N ALA A 259 -9.97 -4.78 12.70
CA ALA A 259 -9.68 -6.01 13.41
C ALA A 259 -10.80 -7.03 13.20
N HIS A 260 -10.44 -8.31 13.30
CA HIS A 260 -11.41 -9.39 13.14
C HIS A 260 -12.44 -9.40 14.29
N ASN A 261 -13.72 -9.46 13.95
CA ASN A 261 -14.85 -9.49 14.90
C ASN A 261 -14.85 -8.33 15.91
N ASP A 262 -14.39 -7.15 15.51
CA ASP A 262 -14.31 -6.00 16.40
C ASP A 262 -14.94 -4.76 15.71
N SER A 263 -16.19 -4.47 16.07
CA SER A 263 -16.97 -3.36 15.54
C SER A 263 -16.46 -1.97 15.97
N GLN A 264 -15.57 -1.88 16.97
CA GLN A 264 -14.90 -0.62 17.31
C GLN A 264 -13.88 -0.20 16.24
N THR A 265 -13.49 -1.14 15.35
CA THR A 265 -12.53 -0.89 14.30
C THR A 265 -13.21 -0.93 12.93
N TYR A 266 -13.00 0.07 12.11
CA TYR A 266 -13.66 0.24 10.82
C TYR A 266 -12.72 0.89 9.79
N PRO A 267 -12.94 0.66 8.48
CA PRO A 267 -12.30 1.46 7.43
C PRO A 267 -12.86 2.88 7.40
N ARG A 268 -12.06 3.83 6.92
CA ARG A 268 -12.44 5.22 6.80
C ARG A 268 -11.80 5.84 5.57
N VAL A 269 -12.53 6.67 4.84
CA VAL A 269 -12.00 7.58 3.81
C VAL A 269 -11.50 8.86 4.46
N ALA A 270 -10.52 9.51 3.85
CA ALA A 270 -9.93 10.74 4.35
C ALA A 270 -10.83 11.95 4.10
N ASP A 271 -10.84 12.90 5.05
CA ASP A 271 -11.50 14.21 4.92
C ASP A 271 -10.57 15.24 4.28
N VAL A 272 -11.13 16.07 3.42
CA VAL A 272 -10.44 17.27 2.89
C VAL A 272 -10.50 18.37 3.93
N ILE A 273 -9.34 18.82 4.44
CA ILE A 273 -9.27 19.78 5.57
C ILE A 273 -8.83 21.19 5.18
N GLY A 274 -8.30 21.39 3.97
CA GLY A 274 -7.86 22.71 3.52
C GLY A 274 -6.88 22.61 2.35
N PHE A 275 -6.22 23.71 2.04
CA PHE A 275 -5.27 23.88 0.95
C PHE A 275 -3.96 24.49 1.46
N CYS A 276 -2.83 24.14 0.86
CA CYS A 276 -1.54 24.77 1.07
C CYS A 276 -0.75 24.94 -0.24
N THR A 277 0.09 25.96 -0.28
CA THR A 277 1.04 26.20 -1.39
C THR A 277 2.19 25.18 -1.36
N PRO A 278 2.92 24.97 -2.47
CA PRO A 278 3.96 23.93 -2.54
C PRO A 278 5.08 24.10 -1.50
N ASP A 279 5.48 25.32 -1.19
CA ASP A 279 6.50 25.64 -0.18
C ASP A 279 6.11 25.22 1.25
N LYS A 280 4.82 25.11 1.54
CA LYS A 280 4.26 24.73 2.84
C LYS A 280 4.01 23.22 2.99
N LEU A 281 4.11 22.44 1.91
CA LEU A 281 3.75 21.02 1.88
C LEU A 281 4.47 20.19 2.95
N LEU A 282 5.79 20.37 3.10
CA LEU A 282 6.59 19.60 4.04
C LEU A 282 6.27 19.95 5.50
N ALA A 283 6.04 21.21 5.79
CA ALA A 283 5.63 21.64 7.13
C ALA A 283 4.26 21.07 7.53
N VAL A 284 3.30 21.05 6.60
CA VAL A 284 2.00 20.41 6.81
C VAL A 284 2.16 18.92 7.07
N ALA A 285 2.96 18.22 6.27
CA ALA A 285 3.16 16.79 6.41
C ALA A 285 3.79 16.43 7.77
N GLU A 286 4.84 17.15 8.17
CA GLU A 286 5.49 16.97 9.48
C GLU A 286 4.53 17.26 10.63
N SER A 287 3.79 18.37 10.57
CA SER A 287 2.86 18.76 11.63
C SER A 287 1.74 17.74 11.83
N VAL A 288 1.16 17.19 10.76
CA VAL A 288 0.17 16.10 10.86
C VAL A 288 0.77 14.84 11.51
N VAL A 289 2.01 14.48 11.16
CA VAL A 289 2.73 13.36 11.79
C VAL A 289 2.96 13.64 13.29
N ARG A 290 3.36 14.85 13.65
CA ARG A 290 3.58 15.25 15.06
C ARG A 290 2.28 15.25 15.85
N VAL A 291 1.17 15.75 15.28
CA VAL A 291 -0.16 15.66 15.92
C VAL A 291 -0.53 14.20 16.19
N GLN A 292 -0.32 13.30 15.23
CA GLN A 292 -0.58 11.87 15.43
C GLN A 292 0.37 11.24 16.47
N ARG A 293 1.61 11.67 16.54
CA ARG A 293 2.57 11.25 17.58
C ARG A 293 2.07 11.61 18.98
N ASP A 294 1.60 12.85 19.14
CA ASP A 294 1.31 13.45 20.44
C ASP A 294 -0.13 13.20 20.93
N TYR A 295 -1.09 13.06 19.99
CA TYR A 295 -2.51 12.84 20.32
C TYR A 295 -3.03 11.44 19.95
N GLY A 296 -2.23 10.60 19.31
CA GLY A 296 -2.64 9.23 18.96
C GLY A 296 -2.79 8.33 20.18
N ASN A 297 -3.71 7.37 20.10
CA ASN A 297 -3.95 6.42 21.19
C ASN A 297 -2.78 5.43 21.30
N ARG A 298 -2.09 5.43 22.45
CA ARG A 298 -0.96 4.52 22.76
C ARG A 298 -1.35 3.37 23.69
N GLU A 299 -2.51 3.43 24.32
CA GLU A 299 -3.00 2.38 25.23
C GLU A 299 -3.67 1.25 24.45
N VAL A 300 -4.59 1.60 23.54
CA VAL A 300 -5.37 0.64 22.76
C VAL A 300 -4.86 0.59 21.32
N ARG A 301 -3.90 -0.30 21.05
CA ARG A 301 -3.20 -0.39 19.75
C ARG A 301 -4.14 -0.57 18.54
N LYS A 302 -5.29 -1.24 18.68
CA LYS A 302 -6.28 -1.39 17.60
C LYS A 302 -6.93 -0.07 17.19
N LEU A 303 -6.98 0.92 18.10
CA LEU A 303 -7.52 2.27 17.90
C LEU A 303 -6.43 3.35 17.74
N ALA A 304 -5.20 2.96 17.45
CA ALA A 304 -4.03 3.83 17.43
C ALA A 304 -3.77 4.52 16.06
N ARG A 305 -4.58 4.29 15.01
CA ARG A 305 -4.45 4.94 13.69
C ARG A 305 -4.99 6.37 13.73
N LEU A 306 -4.46 7.25 12.87
CA LEU A 306 -4.88 8.64 12.74
C LEU A 306 -6.40 8.81 12.56
N LYS A 307 -7.05 7.92 11.81
CA LYS A 307 -8.51 7.94 11.62
C LYS A 307 -9.29 7.94 12.94
N TYR A 308 -8.86 7.17 13.92
CA TYR A 308 -9.49 7.14 15.24
C TYR A 308 -9.12 8.35 16.11
N THR A 309 -7.93 8.91 15.91
CA THR A 309 -7.54 10.17 16.53
C THR A 309 -8.46 11.31 16.07
N ILE A 310 -8.73 11.38 14.76
CA ILE A 310 -9.62 12.37 14.16
C ILE A 310 -11.06 12.17 14.64
N ASP A 311 -11.58 10.95 14.61
CA ASP A 311 -12.97 10.69 15.06
C ASP A 311 -13.15 10.97 16.56
N ARG A 312 -12.13 10.76 17.39
CA ARG A 312 -12.15 11.08 18.81
C ARG A 312 -12.07 12.59 19.09
N LEU A 313 -11.26 13.31 18.34
CA LEU A 313 -11.08 14.76 18.52
C LEU A 313 -12.20 15.58 17.85
N GLY A 314 -12.72 15.08 16.75
CA GLY A 314 -13.48 15.85 15.78
C GLY A 314 -12.57 16.61 14.81
N ILE A 315 -13.05 16.82 13.57
CA ILE A 315 -12.24 17.40 12.49
C ILE A 315 -11.86 18.87 12.78
N ASP A 316 -12.73 19.65 13.37
CA ASP A 316 -12.48 21.07 13.67
C ASP A 316 -11.43 21.23 14.77
N THR A 317 -11.49 20.41 15.83
CA THR A 317 -10.46 20.37 16.87
C THR A 317 -9.12 19.92 16.29
N PHE A 318 -9.12 18.92 15.43
CA PHE A 318 -7.90 18.49 14.74
C PHE A 318 -7.28 19.62 13.91
N LYS A 319 -8.08 20.38 13.16
CA LYS A 319 -7.62 21.54 12.38
C LYS A 319 -7.04 22.63 13.29
N SER A 320 -7.67 22.89 14.43
CA SER A 320 -7.17 23.87 15.40
C SER A 320 -5.81 23.48 15.96
N ILE A 321 -5.66 22.22 16.40
CA ILE A 321 -4.37 21.68 16.86
C ILE A 321 -3.32 21.75 15.75
N LEU A 322 -3.67 21.36 14.52
CA LEU A 322 -2.76 21.44 13.39
C LEU A 322 -2.28 22.87 13.13
N SER A 323 -3.17 23.86 13.24
CA SER A 323 -2.82 25.29 13.09
C SER A 323 -1.87 25.77 14.18
N GLU A 324 -2.00 25.26 15.42
CA GLU A 324 -1.05 25.54 16.50
C GLU A 324 0.35 25.00 16.19
N TYR A 325 0.44 23.76 15.65
CA TYR A 325 1.73 23.16 15.26
C TYR A 325 2.39 23.86 14.07
N LEU A 326 1.58 24.38 13.17
CA LEU A 326 2.04 25.11 11.98
C LEU A 326 2.40 26.57 12.28
N GLY A 327 1.73 27.22 13.26
CA GLY A 327 1.78 28.67 13.51
C GLY A 327 0.93 29.47 12.51
N TRP A 328 0.16 28.80 11.64
CA TRP A 328 -0.76 29.38 10.65
C TRP A 328 -1.85 28.36 10.31
N SER A 329 -2.93 28.80 9.66
CA SER A 329 -4.05 27.94 9.27
C SER A 329 -4.00 27.60 7.78
N LEU A 330 -4.47 26.37 7.41
CA LEU A 330 -4.68 26.02 6.02
C LEU A 330 -5.69 26.95 5.36
N ASP A 331 -5.47 27.26 4.09
CA ASP A 331 -6.44 27.98 3.27
C ASP A 331 -7.67 27.11 2.98
N GLN A 332 -8.74 27.73 2.47
CA GLN A 332 -9.92 27.01 2.03
C GLN A 332 -9.56 26.01 0.92
N ALA A 333 -10.08 24.79 1.03
CA ALA A 333 -9.89 23.76 0.02
C ALA A 333 -10.40 24.23 -1.35
N LYS A 334 -9.65 23.92 -2.40
CA LYS A 334 -10.02 24.21 -3.78
C LYS A 334 -10.79 23.03 -4.39
N SER A 335 -11.65 23.31 -5.37
CA SER A 335 -12.41 22.28 -6.08
C SER A 335 -11.48 21.36 -6.88
N PHE A 336 -11.77 20.07 -6.85
CA PHE A 336 -11.14 19.03 -7.69
C PHE A 336 -12.12 17.90 -7.91
N GLU A 337 -11.89 17.09 -8.93
CA GLU A 337 -12.70 15.91 -9.22
C GLU A 337 -11.82 14.75 -9.70
N PHE A 338 -12.12 13.55 -9.20
CA PHE A 338 -11.64 12.30 -9.78
C PHE A 338 -12.73 11.69 -10.66
N THR A 339 -12.37 11.29 -11.88
CA THR A 339 -13.29 10.67 -12.84
C THR A 339 -13.10 9.15 -12.94
N GLY A 340 -11.98 8.62 -12.43
CA GLY A 340 -11.70 7.20 -12.48
C GLY A 340 -10.59 6.77 -11.52
N ASN A 341 -10.43 5.45 -11.46
CA ASN A 341 -9.37 4.75 -10.75
C ASN A 341 -8.82 3.66 -11.70
N GLY A 342 -7.65 3.14 -11.42
CA GLY A 342 -7.02 2.11 -12.22
C GLY A 342 -5.82 2.60 -13.03
N ASP A 343 -5.21 1.66 -13.76
CA ASP A 343 -4.04 1.92 -14.58
C ASP A 343 -4.41 2.11 -16.05
N ARG A 344 -3.56 2.81 -16.79
CA ARG A 344 -3.68 2.96 -18.26
C ARG A 344 -2.70 2.00 -18.90
N TYR A 345 -3.22 0.93 -19.47
CA TYR A 345 -2.40 -0.15 -20.04
C TYR A 345 -1.93 0.15 -21.47
N GLY A 346 -0.89 -0.57 -21.87
CA GLY A 346 -0.34 -0.50 -23.21
C GLY A 346 0.63 0.66 -23.43
N TRP A 347 0.87 0.94 -24.70
CA TRP A 347 1.82 1.95 -25.14
C TRP A 347 1.22 3.36 -25.10
N LEU A 348 1.96 4.29 -24.49
CA LEU A 348 1.64 5.72 -24.49
C LEU A 348 2.87 6.51 -24.94
N ARG A 349 2.68 7.47 -25.85
CA ARG A 349 3.71 8.43 -26.25
C ARG A 349 3.44 9.78 -25.59
N THR A 350 4.46 10.36 -24.97
CA THR A 350 4.37 11.64 -24.27
C THR A 350 4.89 12.79 -25.15
N GLU A 351 4.64 14.04 -24.74
CA GLU A 351 5.03 15.26 -25.47
C GLU A 351 6.54 15.35 -25.70
N ASN A 352 7.36 14.86 -24.78
CA ASN A 352 8.82 14.77 -24.91
C ASN A 352 9.28 13.67 -25.90
N LYS A 353 8.34 13.08 -26.66
CA LYS A 353 8.55 12.02 -27.65
C LYS A 353 9.06 10.69 -27.10
N LYS A 354 9.15 10.52 -25.78
CA LYS A 354 9.44 9.22 -25.14
C LYS A 354 8.19 8.34 -25.13
N TRP A 355 8.42 7.04 -25.04
CA TRP A 355 7.37 6.04 -24.89
C TRP A 355 7.31 5.51 -23.46
N HIS A 356 6.13 5.08 -23.09
CA HIS A 356 5.84 4.37 -21.85
C HIS A 356 5.02 3.13 -22.16
N LEU A 357 5.26 2.06 -21.44
CA LEU A 357 4.53 0.80 -21.57
C LEU A 357 4.06 0.34 -20.21
N THR A 358 2.75 0.36 -19.99
CA THR A 358 2.15 -0.20 -18.77
C THR A 358 1.85 -1.67 -18.98
N LEU A 359 2.44 -2.51 -18.14
CA LEU A 359 2.30 -3.96 -18.14
C LEU A 359 1.26 -4.38 -17.11
N TYR A 360 0.46 -5.38 -17.43
CA TYR A 360 -0.36 -6.09 -16.46
C TYR A 360 0.49 -7.14 -15.74
N ILE A 361 0.63 -7.01 -14.41
CA ILE A 361 1.36 -7.96 -13.57
C ILE A 361 0.37 -8.65 -12.64
N HIS A 362 0.12 -9.90 -12.93
CA HIS A 362 -0.85 -10.73 -12.22
C HIS A 362 -0.67 -10.68 -10.69
N SER A 363 -1.62 -10.08 -9.99
CA SER A 363 -1.56 -9.83 -8.54
C SER A 363 -0.23 -9.21 -8.06
N GLY A 364 0.51 -8.53 -8.92
CA GLY A 364 1.81 -7.92 -8.60
C GLY A 364 2.97 -8.89 -8.46
N ARG A 365 2.82 -10.18 -8.83
CA ARG A 365 3.88 -11.19 -8.71
C ARG A 365 4.68 -11.32 -10.00
N ILE A 366 5.91 -10.86 -9.99
CA ILE A 366 6.88 -11.06 -11.07
C ILE A 366 7.58 -12.42 -10.85
N ILE A 367 7.19 -13.41 -11.64
CA ILE A 367 7.70 -14.79 -11.60
C ILE A 367 7.53 -15.41 -12.98
N ASP A 368 8.45 -16.29 -13.38
CA ASP A 368 8.29 -17.07 -14.61
C ASP A 368 7.30 -18.21 -14.42
N SER A 369 6.49 -18.44 -15.42
CA SER A 369 5.51 -19.52 -15.51
C SER A 369 5.59 -20.23 -16.88
N PRO A 370 4.93 -21.37 -17.07
CA PRO A 370 4.89 -22.03 -18.37
C PRO A 370 4.28 -21.19 -19.51
N HIS A 371 3.43 -20.21 -19.16
CA HIS A 371 2.71 -19.38 -20.12
C HIS A 371 3.35 -18.01 -20.37
N SER A 372 4.15 -17.51 -19.42
CA SER A 372 4.81 -16.21 -19.50
C SER A 372 6.07 -16.21 -18.65
N THR A 373 7.19 -15.82 -19.26
CA THR A 373 8.47 -15.68 -18.55
C THR A 373 8.74 -14.22 -18.21
N VAL A 374 7.80 -13.63 -17.46
CA VAL A 374 7.80 -12.19 -17.14
C VAL A 374 9.03 -11.77 -16.35
N PHE A 375 9.50 -12.58 -15.41
CA PHE A 375 10.71 -12.28 -14.62
C PHE A 375 11.96 -12.20 -15.51
N SER A 376 12.18 -13.22 -16.34
CA SER A 376 13.30 -13.27 -17.28
C SER A 376 13.21 -12.16 -18.34
N GLY A 377 12.02 -11.91 -18.89
CA GLY A 377 11.80 -10.86 -19.89
C GLY A 377 12.07 -9.47 -19.36
N LEU A 378 11.64 -9.16 -18.15
CA LEU A 378 11.93 -7.86 -17.53
C LEU A 378 13.43 -7.69 -17.21
N LEU A 379 14.15 -8.75 -16.90
CA LEU A 379 15.61 -8.71 -16.78
C LEU A 379 16.29 -8.41 -18.13
N GLU A 380 15.83 -9.01 -19.23
CA GLU A 380 16.35 -8.73 -20.57
C GLU A 380 16.07 -7.27 -20.98
N ILE A 381 14.86 -6.79 -20.73
CA ILE A 381 14.47 -5.40 -20.99
C ILE A 381 15.32 -4.42 -20.17
N ALA A 382 15.52 -4.68 -18.89
CA ALA A 382 16.28 -3.79 -18.02
C ALA A 382 17.76 -3.64 -18.43
N LYS A 383 18.33 -4.62 -19.15
CA LYS A 383 19.71 -4.54 -19.68
C LYS A 383 19.85 -3.53 -20.84
N ILE A 384 18.80 -3.31 -21.59
CA ILE A 384 18.81 -2.40 -22.76
C ILE A 384 18.12 -1.07 -22.49
N HIS A 385 17.27 -1.00 -21.46
CA HIS A 385 16.50 0.18 -21.11
C HIS A 385 17.35 1.18 -20.32
N GLN A 386 17.24 2.47 -20.66
CA GLN A 386 17.97 3.55 -19.99
C GLN A 386 17.06 4.43 -19.10
N GLY A 387 15.75 4.20 -19.12
CA GLY A 387 14.76 4.93 -18.34
C GLY A 387 14.46 4.27 -16.98
N GLU A 388 13.20 4.24 -16.64
CA GLU A 388 12.70 3.87 -15.31
C GLU A 388 11.67 2.77 -15.37
N PHE A 389 11.56 2.03 -14.26
CA PHE A 389 10.45 1.16 -13.93
C PHE A 389 9.62 1.82 -12.83
N ARG A 390 8.31 1.98 -13.06
CA ARG A 390 7.39 2.60 -12.10
C ARG A 390 6.34 1.59 -11.64
N ILE A 391 6.24 1.40 -10.34
CA ILE A 391 5.23 0.55 -9.72
C ILE A 391 3.95 1.34 -9.60
N THR A 392 2.81 0.80 -10.04
CA THR A 392 1.50 1.43 -9.84
C THR A 392 0.89 1.10 -8.47
N GLY A 393 -0.07 1.91 -8.03
CA GLY A 393 -0.86 1.64 -6.83
C GLY A 393 -1.72 0.38 -6.93
N ASN A 394 -1.92 -0.15 -8.15
CA ASN A 394 -2.69 -1.35 -8.47
C ASN A 394 -1.80 -2.58 -8.76
N GLN A 395 -0.53 -2.55 -8.32
CA GLN A 395 0.41 -3.68 -8.40
C GLN A 395 0.91 -3.99 -9.82
N ASN A 396 0.85 -3.05 -10.74
CA ASN A 396 1.36 -3.19 -12.10
C ASN A 396 2.71 -2.47 -12.27
N LEU A 397 3.31 -2.59 -13.45
CA LEU A 397 4.61 -2.03 -13.74
C LEU A 397 4.58 -1.21 -15.04
N ILE A 398 5.13 -0.02 -14.99
CA ILE A 398 5.31 0.83 -16.15
C ILE A 398 6.80 0.85 -16.51
N ILE A 399 7.15 0.49 -17.74
CA ILE A 399 8.46 0.77 -18.32
C ILE A 399 8.36 2.20 -18.88
N SER A 400 9.07 3.12 -18.27
CA SER A 400 8.88 4.56 -18.46
C SER A 400 10.10 5.21 -19.11
N ASN A 401 9.87 6.26 -19.89
CA ASN A 401 10.93 7.01 -20.59
C ASN A 401 11.73 6.16 -21.61
N ILE A 402 11.03 5.31 -22.36
CA ILE A 402 11.62 4.47 -23.42
C ILE A 402 12.00 5.35 -24.62
N ASP A 403 13.23 5.23 -25.08
CA ASP A 403 13.70 5.88 -26.28
C ASP A 403 12.99 5.32 -27.54
N PRO A 404 12.60 6.18 -28.50
CA PRO A 404 11.93 5.71 -29.73
C PRO A 404 12.71 4.60 -30.45
N GLU A 405 14.04 4.65 -30.40
CA GLU A 405 14.94 3.68 -31.06
C GLU A 405 14.91 2.30 -30.39
N THR A 406 14.59 2.22 -29.10
CA THR A 406 14.54 0.95 -28.34
C THR A 406 13.14 0.35 -28.26
N LYS A 407 12.10 1.10 -28.67
CA LYS A 407 10.70 0.68 -28.55
C LYS A 407 10.42 -0.68 -29.20
N ASP A 408 10.83 -0.85 -30.45
CA ASP A 408 10.56 -2.08 -31.21
C ASP A 408 11.34 -3.28 -30.68
N HIS A 409 12.53 -3.06 -30.12
CA HIS A 409 13.28 -4.10 -29.43
C HIS A 409 12.58 -4.53 -28.12
N ILE A 410 12.10 -3.56 -27.34
CA ILE A 410 11.30 -3.88 -26.14
C ILE A 410 10.01 -4.63 -26.52
N GLN A 411 9.30 -4.20 -27.59
CA GLN A 411 8.11 -4.93 -28.07
C GLN A 411 8.46 -6.38 -28.46
N THR A 412 9.60 -6.59 -29.09
CA THR A 412 10.08 -7.94 -29.45
C THR A 412 10.29 -8.80 -28.21
N LEU A 413 10.91 -8.24 -27.16
CA LEU A 413 11.10 -8.95 -25.89
C LEU A 413 9.77 -9.22 -25.18
N ILE A 414 8.84 -8.27 -25.15
CA ILE A 414 7.48 -8.45 -24.62
C ILE A 414 6.80 -9.65 -25.28
N ASN A 415 6.82 -9.71 -26.62
CA ASN A 415 6.23 -10.82 -27.37
C ASN A 415 6.95 -12.17 -27.12
N LYS A 416 8.29 -12.15 -27.13
CA LYS A 416 9.13 -13.34 -26.88
C LYS A 416 8.80 -13.99 -25.52
N HIS A 417 8.58 -13.19 -24.51
CA HIS A 417 8.35 -13.63 -23.13
C HIS A 417 6.87 -13.77 -22.76
N GLY A 418 5.95 -13.50 -23.68
CA GLY A 418 4.50 -13.56 -23.45
C GLY A 418 4.04 -12.62 -22.33
N ILE A 419 4.66 -11.44 -22.22
CA ILE A 419 4.32 -10.44 -21.18
C ILE A 419 3.08 -9.67 -21.63
N SER A 420 2.05 -9.62 -20.78
CA SER A 420 0.83 -8.89 -21.07
C SER A 420 0.98 -7.40 -20.77
N PHE A 421 0.39 -6.58 -21.63
CA PHE A 421 0.20 -5.15 -21.40
C PHE A 421 -1.30 -4.75 -21.48
N GLY A 422 -2.17 -5.68 -21.15
CA GLY A 422 -3.59 -5.45 -20.93
C GLY A 422 -4.49 -5.60 -22.16
N GLU A 423 -3.93 -5.95 -23.33
CA GLU A 423 -4.74 -6.04 -24.57
C GLU A 423 -5.63 -7.27 -24.66
N LYS A 424 -5.35 -8.30 -23.86
CA LYS A 424 -6.07 -9.58 -23.86
C LYS A 424 -6.91 -9.82 -22.62
N GLU A 425 -6.75 -8.98 -21.62
CA GLU A 425 -7.43 -9.09 -20.35
C GLU A 425 -8.74 -8.30 -20.36
N THR A 426 -9.76 -8.86 -19.70
CA THR A 426 -11.02 -8.17 -19.50
C THR A 426 -10.87 -6.98 -18.55
N PRO A 427 -11.70 -5.93 -18.66
CA PRO A 427 -11.69 -4.80 -17.73
C PRO A 427 -11.82 -5.20 -16.25
N ILE A 428 -12.59 -6.23 -15.91
CA ILE A 428 -12.70 -6.73 -14.53
C ILE A 428 -11.37 -7.29 -14.03
N ARG A 429 -10.63 -8.05 -14.88
CA ARG A 429 -9.31 -8.60 -14.54
C ARG A 429 -8.29 -7.50 -14.34
N LEU A 430 -8.27 -6.50 -15.21
CA LEU A 430 -7.39 -5.33 -15.13
C LEU A 430 -7.64 -4.47 -13.89
N ASN A 431 -8.87 -4.45 -13.37
CA ASN A 431 -9.26 -3.71 -12.17
C ASN A 431 -9.32 -4.58 -10.90
N SER A 432 -8.65 -5.75 -10.92
CA SER A 432 -8.60 -6.67 -9.78
C SER A 432 -7.27 -6.59 -9.02
N VAL A 433 -7.36 -6.51 -7.69
CA VAL A 433 -6.19 -6.37 -6.80
C VAL A 433 -6.26 -7.34 -5.63
N ALA A 434 -5.17 -8.07 -5.37
CA ALA A 434 -5.07 -9.00 -4.24
C ALA A 434 -3.89 -8.72 -3.31
N CYS A 435 -4.02 -9.01 -2.02
CA CYS A 435 -2.88 -9.06 -1.11
C CYS A 435 -2.15 -10.41 -1.20
N VAL A 436 -0.98 -10.51 -0.58
CA VAL A 436 -0.16 -11.76 -0.59
C VAL A 436 -0.92 -12.95 0.02
N ALA A 437 -1.53 -12.77 1.19
CA ALA A 437 -2.19 -13.82 1.96
C ALA A 437 -1.32 -15.08 2.19
N PHE A 438 -1.88 -16.30 1.99
CA PHE A 438 -1.12 -17.54 2.11
C PHE A 438 -0.10 -17.65 0.95
N PRO A 439 1.01 -18.38 1.14
CA PRO A 439 1.42 -19.09 2.36
C PRO A 439 2.20 -18.23 3.36
N THR A 440 2.71 -17.05 2.99
CA THR A 440 3.74 -16.34 3.75
C THR A 440 3.20 -15.36 4.79
N CYS A 441 2.00 -14.81 4.61
CA CYS A 441 1.46 -13.83 5.56
C CYS A 441 0.95 -14.50 6.83
N SER A 442 1.59 -14.20 7.99
CA SER A 442 1.20 -14.75 9.29
C SER A 442 -0.19 -14.32 9.75
N LEU A 443 -0.72 -13.21 9.22
CA LEU A 443 -2.02 -12.65 9.58
C LEU A 443 -3.16 -13.11 8.66
N ALA A 444 -2.87 -13.84 7.59
CA ALA A 444 -3.88 -14.29 6.65
C ALA A 444 -4.79 -15.36 7.28
N MET A 445 -6.07 -15.26 7.00
CA MET A 445 -7.13 -16.20 7.39
C MET A 445 -7.62 -17.03 6.20
N ALA A 446 -7.45 -16.49 4.97
CA ALA A 446 -7.81 -17.11 3.71
C ALA A 446 -6.79 -16.75 2.62
N GLU A 447 -6.94 -17.35 1.44
CA GLU A 447 -6.20 -17.02 0.23
C GLU A 447 -6.56 -15.61 -0.29
N ALA A 448 -5.69 -15.06 -1.14
CA ALA A 448 -6.03 -13.89 -1.95
C ALA A 448 -5.28 -13.92 -3.29
N GLU A 449 -3.96 -13.68 -3.30
CA GLU A 449 -3.14 -13.61 -4.53
C GLU A 449 -3.27 -14.86 -5.40
N ARG A 450 -3.21 -16.05 -4.80
CA ARG A 450 -3.26 -17.32 -5.52
C ARG A 450 -4.67 -17.68 -6.00
N TYR A 451 -5.69 -17.18 -5.33
CA TYR A 451 -7.09 -17.56 -5.56
C TYR A 451 -7.88 -16.58 -6.43
N LEU A 452 -7.63 -15.27 -6.28
CA LEU A 452 -8.41 -14.25 -7.00
C LEU A 452 -8.46 -14.46 -8.52
N PRO A 453 -7.39 -14.87 -9.20
CA PRO A 453 -7.42 -15.09 -10.65
C PRO A 453 -8.41 -16.13 -11.12
N ASP A 454 -8.53 -17.24 -10.39
CA ASP A 454 -9.47 -18.32 -10.71
C ASP A 454 -10.91 -17.88 -10.44
N LEU A 455 -11.14 -17.14 -9.34
CA LEU A 455 -12.44 -16.54 -9.07
C LEU A 455 -12.85 -15.53 -10.15
N ILE A 456 -11.93 -14.70 -10.63
CA ILE A 456 -12.17 -13.76 -11.74
C ILE A 456 -12.58 -14.52 -13.00
N SER A 457 -11.90 -15.61 -13.37
CA SER A 457 -12.26 -16.41 -14.56
C SER A 457 -13.69 -16.95 -14.48
N ARG A 458 -14.17 -17.31 -13.28
CA ARG A 458 -15.56 -17.76 -13.07
C ARG A 458 -16.56 -16.61 -13.16
N ILE A 459 -16.21 -15.44 -12.63
CA ILE A 459 -17.04 -14.23 -12.75
C ILE A 459 -17.09 -13.76 -14.21
N GLU A 460 -15.98 -13.84 -14.97
CA GLU A 460 -15.95 -13.55 -16.41
C GLU A 460 -16.95 -14.41 -17.19
N GLY A 461 -17.12 -15.69 -16.85
CA GLY A 461 -18.13 -16.54 -17.45
C GLY A 461 -19.58 -16.07 -17.17
N ILE A 462 -19.82 -15.48 -15.99
CA ILE A 462 -21.12 -14.86 -15.68
C ILE A 462 -21.29 -13.54 -16.46
N LEU A 463 -20.25 -12.72 -16.54
CA LEU A 463 -20.27 -11.46 -17.29
C LEU A 463 -20.50 -11.69 -18.78
N GLU A 464 -19.90 -12.74 -19.36
CA GLU A 464 -20.09 -13.15 -20.76
C GLU A 464 -21.56 -13.51 -21.02
N GLN A 465 -22.18 -14.28 -20.12
CA GLN A 465 -23.60 -14.66 -20.23
C GLN A 465 -24.55 -13.47 -20.30
N TYR A 466 -24.17 -12.34 -19.67
CA TYR A 466 -25.01 -11.13 -19.60
C TYR A 466 -24.43 -9.95 -20.43
N GLU A 467 -23.51 -10.20 -21.34
CA GLU A 467 -22.90 -9.16 -22.22
C GLU A 467 -22.24 -8.01 -21.43
N LEU A 468 -21.58 -8.34 -20.31
CA LEU A 468 -20.93 -7.38 -19.41
C LEU A 468 -19.40 -7.44 -19.43
N LEU A 469 -18.77 -8.23 -20.30
CA LEU A 469 -17.31 -8.43 -20.30
C LEU A 469 -16.52 -7.10 -20.44
N GLU A 470 -17.07 -6.15 -21.18
CA GLU A 470 -16.45 -4.83 -21.40
C GLU A 470 -16.72 -3.83 -20.27
N GLN A 471 -17.44 -4.24 -19.22
CA GLN A 471 -17.73 -3.34 -18.11
C GLN A 471 -16.60 -3.37 -17.07
N PRO A 472 -16.01 -2.21 -16.73
CA PRO A 472 -15.04 -2.16 -15.66
C PRO A 472 -15.74 -2.32 -14.31
N ILE A 473 -15.39 -3.38 -13.59
CA ILE A 473 -15.81 -3.60 -12.20
C ILE A 473 -14.55 -3.75 -11.36
N ASN A 474 -14.46 -2.99 -10.28
CA ASN A 474 -13.31 -3.00 -9.40
C ASN A 474 -13.47 -4.09 -8.33
N ILE A 475 -12.64 -5.15 -8.39
CA ILE A 475 -12.63 -6.24 -7.43
C ILE A 475 -11.36 -6.22 -6.58
N ARG A 476 -11.53 -6.30 -5.25
CA ARG A 476 -10.39 -6.29 -4.33
C ARG A 476 -10.50 -7.38 -3.28
N MET A 477 -9.44 -8.19 -3.14
CA MET A 477 -9.42 -9.32 -2.23
C MET A 477 -8.29 -9.23 -1.21
N THR A 478 -8.61 -9.50 0.06
CA THR A 478 -7.60 -9.64 1.13
C THR A 478 -7.84 -10.89 1.96
N GLY A 479 -6.75 -11.54 2.39
CA GLY A 479 -6.81 -12.71 3.24
C GLY A 479 -7.20 -12.44 4.70
N CYS A 480 -7.38 -11.18 5.10
CA CYS A 480 -7.78 -10.79 6.47
C CYS A 480 -8.25 -9.33 6.54
N PRO A 481 -8.89 -8.88 7.65
CA PRO A 481 -9.43 -7.52 7.80
C PRO A 481 -8.39 -6.38 7.82
N ASN A 482 -7.09 -6.67 7.84
CA ASN A 482 -6.06 -5.62 7.74
C ASN A 482 -6.13 -4.80 6.45
N GLY A 483 -6.87 -5.25 5.45
CA GLY A 483 -7.22 -4.49 4.26
C GLY A 483 -6.04 -4.09 3.38
N CYS A 484 -5.05 -4.97 3.20
CA CYS A 484 -3.81 -4.63 2.48
C CYS A 484 -4.03 -4.30 1.00
N ALA A 485 -5.00 -4.96 0.33
CA ALA A 485 -5.43 -4.63 -1.03
C ALA A 485 -6.60 -3.63 -1.06
N ARG A 486 -6.88 -2.95 0.05
CA ARG A 486 -7.96 -1.95 0.16
C ARG A 486 -9.34 -2.49 -0.25
N PRO A 487 -9.79 -3.65 0.29
CA PRO A 487 -11.02 -4.32 -0.15
C PRO A 487 -12.26 -3.46 0.04
N PHE A 488 -12.22 -2.53 1.00
CA PHE A 488 -13.34 -1.65 1.32
C PHE A 488 -13.52 -0.47 0.35
N LEU A 489 -12.62 -0.33 -0.64
CA LEU A 489 -12.76 0.57 -1.79
C LEU A 489 -13.01 -0.19 -3.11
N GLY A 490 -13.20 -1.51 -3.07
CA GLY A 490 -13.65 -2.27 -4.24
C GLY A 490 -15.18 -2.20 -4.38
N GLU A 491 -15.69 -2.04 -5.59
CA GLU A 491 -17.14 -2.18 -5.85
C GLU A 491 -17.61 -3.55 -5.38
N ILE A 492 -16.75 -4.57 -5.56
CA ILE A 492 -16.86 -5.90 -4.95
C ILE A 492 -15.60 -6.12 -4.10
N GLY A 493 -15.77 -6.26 -2.78
CA GLY A 493 -14.69 -6.49 -1.83
C GLY A 493 -14.78 -7.87 -1.19
N PHE A 494 -13.66 -8.61 -1.15
CA PHE A 494 -13.57 -9.89 -0.44
C PHE A 494 -12.58 -9.79 0.72
N VAL A 495 -13.02 -10.20 1.92
CA VAL A 495 -12.19 -10.23 3.12
C VAL A 495 -12.19 -11.63 3.71
N GLY A 496 -11.02 -12.25 3.78
CA GLY A 496 -10.85 -13.60 4.34
C GLY A 496 -11.32 -13.71 5.79
N LYS A 497 -12.09 -14.75 6.07
CA LYS A 497 -12.67 -15.07 7.39
C LYS A 497 -12.10 -16.39 7.96
N ALA A 498 -11.96 -17.39 7.11
CA ALA A 498 -11.37 -18.69 7.35
C ALA A 498 -10.89 -19.29 6.02
N PRO A 499 -10.11 -20.39 5.99
CA PRO A 499 -9.73 -21.04 4.74
C PRO A 499 -10.94 -21.32 3.84
N GLY A 500 -10.91 -20.79 2.60
CA GLY A 500 -11.99 -20.91 1.62
C GLY A 500 -13.28 -20.14 1.97
N LYS A 501 -13.25 -19.26 2.97
CA LYS A 501 -14.40 -18.46 3.43
C LYS A 501 -14.10 -16.97 3.44
N TYR A 502 -15.02 -16.18 2.92
CA TYR A 502 -14.88 -14.74 2.76
C TYR A 502 -16.13 -13.99 3.21
N ASN A 503 -15.94 -12.78 3.67
CA ASN A 503 -17.00 -11.79 3.73
C ASN A 503 -17.03 -11.05 2.40
N LEU A 504 -18.23 -10.89 1.83
CA LEU A 504 -18.51 -10.15 0.60
C LEU A 504 -19.02 -8.75 0.95
N TYR A 505 -18.39 -7.74 0.40
CA TYR A 505 -18.75 -6.33 0.54
C TYR A 505 -19.09 -5.75 -0.82
N LEU A 506 -20.12 -4.88 -0.89
CA LEU A 506 -20.59 -4.25 -2.13
C LEU A 506 -20.78 -2.75 -1.95
N GLY A 507 -20.73 -1.97 -3.04
CA GLY A 507 -21.19 -0.60 -3.09
C GLY A 507 -20.14 0.49 -2.88
N ALA A 508 -18.82 0.20 -2.95
CA ALA A 508 -17.84 1.27 -3.09
C ALA A 508 -18.01 2.00 -4.44
N SER A 509 -17.57 3.25 -4.50
CA SER A 509 -17.51 3.95 -5.79
C SER A 509 -16.30 3.52 -6.61
N PHE A 510 -16.43 3.48 -7.93
CA PHE A 510 -15.30 3.21 -8.82
C PHE A 510 -14.17 4.24 -8.68
N LYS A 511 -14.49 5.48 -8.31
CA LYS A 511 -13.52 6.58 -8.08
C LYS A 511 -12.71 6.44 -6.78
N GLY A 512 -13.12 5.55 -5.87
CA GLY A 512 -12.43 5.29 -4.60
C GLY A 512 -12.69 6.33 -3.48
N ASP A 513 -13.75 7.10 -3.57
CA ASP A 513 -14.15 8.14 -2.59
C ASP A 513 -15.28 7.70 -1.64
N ARG A 514 -15.83 6.50 -1.83
CA ARG A 514 -16.88 5.89 -0.98
C ARG A 514 -16.52 4.45 -0.63
N LEU A 515 -16.76 4.07 0.64
CA LEU A 515 -16.60 2.70 1.11
C LEU A 515 -17.75 1.79 0.62
N ASN A 516 -17.44 0.50 0.49
CA ASN A 516 -18.46 -0.53 0.40
C ASN A 516 -18.98 -0.91 1.80
N LYS A 517 -20.02 -1.76 1.84
CA LYS A 517 -20.63 -2.27 3.06
C LYS A 517 -20.76 -3.77 2.99
N LEU A 518 -20.77 -4.43 4.14
CA LEU A 518 -20.97 -5.87 4.25
C LEU A 518 -22.33 -6.29 3.64
N TYR A 519 -22.25 -7.20 2.68
CA TYR A 519 -23.44 -7.79 2.02
C TYR A 519 -23.71 -9.21 2.51
N LYS A 520 -22.67 -10.06 2.54
CA LYS A 520 -22.77 -11.45 3.05
C LYS A 520 -21.53 -11.82 3.88
N GLU A 521 -21.77 -12.59 4.94
CA GLU A 521 -20.69 -13.07 5.80
C GLU A 521 -20.37 -14.54 5.57
N ASN A 522 -19.06 -14.87 5.68
CA ASN A 522 -18.56 -16.23 5.81
C ASN A 522 -19.02 -17.20 4.70
N ILE A 523 -19.07 -16.73 3.47
CA ILE A 523 -19.48 -17.49 2.28
C ILE A 523 -18.31 -18.15 1.56
N ASN A 524 -18.55 -19.30 0.93
CA ASN A 524 -17.59 -20.00 0.08
C ASN A 524 -17.73 -19.57 -1.39
N GLU A 525 -16.89 -20.13 -2.26
CA GLU A 525 -16.87 -19.77 -3.67
C GLU A 525 -18.22 -19.97 -4.38
N GLN A 526 -18.85 -21.12 -4.20
CA GLN A 526 -20.16 -21.36 -4.84
C GLN A 526 -21.20 -20.33 -4.39
N GLN A 527 -21.23 -20.04 -3.10
CA GLN A 527 -22.12 -19.01 -2.55
C GLN A 527 -21.77 -17.60 -3.06
N ILE A 528 -20.48 -17.29 -3.29
CA ILE A 528 -20.06 -16.02 -3.93
C ILE A 528 -20.67 -15.91 -5.33
N LEU A 529 -20.57 -16.95 -6.15
CA LEU A 529 -21.12 -16.96 -7.51
C LEU A 529 -22.64 -16.90 -7.50
N ASP A 530 -23.30 -17.64 -6.60
CA ASP A 530 -24.76 -17.64 -6.45
C ASP A 530 -25.30 -16.26 -6.07
N GLU A 531 -24.58 -15.52 -5.20
CA GLU A 531 -24.95 -14.14 -4.81
C GLU A 531 -24.66 -13.11 -5.90
N LEU A 532 -23.56 -13.23 -6.64
CA LEU A 532 -23.19 -12.26 -7.67
C LEU A 532 -24.02 -12.43 -8.96
N THR A 533 -24.40 -13.64 -9.32
CA THR A 533 -25.13 -13.92 -10.58
C THR A 533 -26.40 -13.09 -10.74
N PRO A 534 -27.35 -13.06 -9.76
CA PRO A 534 -28.55 -12.24 -9.89
C PRO A 534 -28.25 -10.74 -9.93
N LEU A 535 -27.26 -10.27 -9.16
CA LEU A 535 -26.87 -8.85 -9.14
C LEU A 535 -26.32 -8.40 -10.50
N LEU A 536 -25.47 -9.23 -11.13
CA LEU A 536 -24.90 -8.94 -12.45
C LEU A 536 -25.96 -9.02 -13.55
N LYS A 537 -26.91 -9.97 -13.46
CA LYS A 537 -28.06 -10.03 -14.36
C LYS A 537 -28.89 -8.75 -14.29
N ASP A 538 -29.21 -8.29 -13.09
CA ASP A 538 -29.99 -7.07 -12.88
C ASP A 538 -29.20 -5.82 -13.33
N TYR A 539 -27.87 -5.80 -13.10
CA TYR A 539 -26.99 -4.74 -13.61
C TYR A 539 -27.04 -4.68 -15.15
N ALA A 540 -26.99 -5.81 -15.83
CA ALA A 540 -27.10 -5.85 -17.29
C ALA A 540 -28.41 -5.24 -17.80
N GLY A 541 -29.54 -5.55 -17.13
CA GLY A 541 -30.87 -5.13 -17.57
C GLY A 541 -31.31 -3.74 -17.11
N GLN A 542 -30.76 -3.21 -16.02
CA GLN A 542 -31.33 -2.06 -15.33
C GLN A 542 -30.32 -0.91 -15.04
N ARG A 543 -29.03 -1.05 -15.43
CA ARG A 543 -28.06 0.03 -15.25
C ARG A 543 -28.38 1.24 -16.11
N ASN A 544 -28.12 2.42 -15.62
CA ASN A 544 -28.12 3.64 -16.40
C ASN A 544 -26.88 3.69 -17.32
N LYS A 545 -26.93 4.49 -18.36
CA LYS A 545 -25.78 4.68 -19.25
C LYS A 545 -24.58 5.26 -18.48
N GLY A 546 -23.47 4.54 -18.47
CA GLY A 546 -22.24 4.95 -17.78
C GLY A 546 -22.25 4.75 -16.27
N GLU A 547 -23.26 4.07 -15.71
CA GLU A 547 -23.33 3.77 -14.29
C GLU A 547 -22.41 2.61 -13.93
N TYR A 548 -21.57 2.79 -12.94
CA TYR A 548 -20.71 1.75 -12.39
C TYR A 548 -21.48 0.80 -11.46
N PHE A 549 -20.98 -0.43 -11.32
CA PHE A 549 -21.64 -1.49 -10.55
C PHE A 549 -21.87 -1.09 -9.08
N GLY A 550 -20.89 -0.46 -8.43
CA GLY A 550 -21.01 -0.02 -7.04
C GLY A 550 -22.10 1.04 -6.82
N ASP A 551 -22.34 1.94 -7.79
CA ASP A 551 -23.41 2.92 -7.75
C ASP A 551 -24.77 2.27 -8.01
N PHE A 552 -24.81 1.32 -8.95
CA PHE A 552 -26.00 0.55 -9.28
C PHE A 552 -26.57 -0.21 -8.08
N VAL A 553 -25.73 -0.96 -7.35
CA VAL A 553 -26.20 -1.76 -6.19
C VAL A 553 -26.75 -0.89 -5.06
N ILE A 554 -26.26 0.35 -4.93
CA ILE A 554 -26.81 1.33 -3.97
C ILE A 554 -28.14 1.87 -4.48
N ARG A 555 -28.22 2.32 -5.73
CA ARG A 555 -29.43 2.88 -6.34
C ARG A 555 -30.59 1.88 -6.33
N GLN A 556 -30.30 0.61 -6.57
CA GLN A 556 -31.31 -0.46 -6.52
C GLN A 556 -31.65 -0.91 -5.08
N GLY A 557 -30.97 -0.40 -4.07
CA GLY A 557 -31.26 -0.72 -2.67
C GLY A 557 -30.73 -2.08 -2.19
N TYR A 558 -29.84 -2.74 -2.94
CA TYR A 558 -29.18 -3.97 -2.50
C TYR A 558 -28.30 -3.75 -1.28
N ILE A 559 -27.70 -2.59 -1.20
CA ILE A 559 -26.85 -2.18 -0.08
C ILE A 559 -27.02 -0.68 0.22
N ARG A 560 -26.87 -0.29 1.48
CA ARG A 560 -26.89 1.13 1.87
C ARG A 560 -25.53 1.78 1.68
N SER A 561 -25.50 3.04 1.28
CA SER A 561 -24.26 3.83 1.20
C SER A 561 -23.65 4.02 2.59
N VAL A 562 -22.33 3.90 2.70
CA VAL A 562 -21.56 4.25 3.90
C VAL A 562 -21.20 5.73 3.78
N VAL A 563 -21.74 6.56 4.68
CA VAL A 563 -21.51 8.01 4.70
C VAL A 563 -20.22 8.34 5.45
N ASN A 564 -19.99 7.67 6.59
CA ASN A 564 -18.74 7.81 7.35
C ASN A 564 -18.30 6.44 7.90
N GLY A 565 -17.08 6.35 8.45
CA GLY A 565 -16.54 5.09 8.97
C GLY A 565 -17.36 4.48 10.12
N LEU A 566 -18.06 5.29 10.91
CA LEU A 566 -18.90 4.82 12.01
C LEU A 566 -20.14 4.05 11.51
N ASP A 567 -20.61 4.34 10.29
CA ASP A 567 -21.78 3.67 9.67
C ASP A 567 -21.41 2.32 9.03
N PHE A 568 -20.13 1.95 9.05
CA PHE A 568 -19.63 0.78 8.32
C PHE A 568 -20.24 -0.54 8.83
N HIS A 569 -20.40 -0.69 10.14
CA HIS A 569 -20.94 -1.90 10.77
C HIS A 569 -22.46 -1.83 11.06
N GLY A 570 -23.08 -0.66 10.92
CA GLY A 570 -24.48 -0.41 11.24
C GLY A 570 -25.49 -0.87 10.20
#